data_ad683481ab6b1d05bfd5206ccda8fcc6
#
_entry.id   ad683481ab6b1d05bfd5206ccda8fcc6
#
_cell.length_a   1.000
_cell.length_b   1.000
_cell.length_c   1.000
_cell.angle_alpha   90.00
_cell.angle_beta   90.00
_cell.angle_gamma   90.00
#
_symmetry.space_group_name_H-M   'P 1'
#
loop_
_entity.id
_entity.type
_entity.pdbx_description
1 polymer ?
#
loop_
_entity_poly.entity_id
_entity_poly.type
_entity_poly.pdbx_seq_one_letter_code
_entity_poly.pdbx_strand_id
1 'polypeptide(L)'
;MKKVVIIGGGIAGMTAGVLLQKAGFTTEIYEKNALPGGQCTGWKREGYFIDNCIHWLTGTRPGSALHELWNEIGALGDGVELYEKEMFFSSKLNGQTLTFWRDKEKTRREMLELSPEDEEEINKLIKYVTMAETMTVPVEKPFDAMNPIDFIKLGMSMKEMGKVMKEYGNQDIDELAMRFRHPLIRRAITDYMPSGY
;
A
#
# COMPACT_ATOMS: atom_id res chain seq x y z
N MET A 1 -18.70 -20.56 -26.74
CA MET A 1 -17.73 -19.94 -25.80
C MET A 1 -17.51 -20.90 -24.65
N LYS A 2 -16.27 -21.03 -24.16
CA LYS A 2 -15.99 -21.84 -22.96
C LYS A 2 -16.48 -21.07 -21.74
N LYS A 3 -17.14 -21.77 -20.80
CA LYS A 3 -17.63 -21.22 -19.53
C LYS A 3 -16.63 -21.51 -18.41
N VAL A 4 -16.34 -20.49 -17.61
CA VAL A 4 -15.50 -20.58 -16.40
C VAL A 4 -16.34 -20.23 -15.18
N VAL A 5 -16.29 -21.08 -14.18
CA VAL A 5 -16.95 -20.87 -12.88
C VAL A 5 -15.89 -20.43 -11.88
N ILE A 6 -16.16 -19.35 -11.18
CA ILE A 6 -15.27 -18.76 -10.18
C ILE A 6 -15.95 -18.86 -8.82
N ILE A 7 -15.26 -19.41 -7.85
CA ILE A 7 -15.75 -19.53 -6.47
C ILE A 7 -15.11 -18.45 -5.63
N GLY A 8 -15.93 -17.51 -5.15
CA GLY A 8 -15.55 -16.36 -4.34
C GLY A 8 -15.52 -15.06 -5.14
N GLY A 9 -16.31 -14.09 -4.70
CA GLY A 9 -16.44 -12.74 -5.26
C GLY A 9 -15.52 -11.70 -4.59
N GLY A 10 -14.38 -12.13 -4.05
CA GLY A 10 -13.33 -11.21 -3.59
C GLY A 10 -12.57 -10.58 -4.75
N ILE A 11 -11.57 -9.72 -4.45
CA ILE A 11 -10.78 -8.99 -5.47
C ILE A 11 -10.21 -9.96 -6.52
N ALA A 12 -9.58 -11.06 -6.10
CA ALA A 12 -8.99 -12.03 -7.02
C ALA A 12 -10.02 -12.65 -7.96
N GLY A 13 -11.18 -13.07 -7.42
CA GLY A 13 -12.25 -13.68 -8.23
C GLY A 13 -12.88 -12.69 -9.21
N MET A 14 -13.12 -11.44 -8.78
CA MET A 14 -13.65 -10.38 -9.65
C MET A 14 -12.66 -10.01 -10.75
N THR A 15 -11.37 -9.83 -10.42
CA THR A 15 -10.30 -9.55 -11.40
C THR A 15 -10.19 -10.68 -12.43
N ALA A 16 -10.17 -11.94 -11.97
CA ALA A 16 -10.14 -13.09 -12.87
C ALA A 16 -11.38 -13.11 -13.79
N GLY A 17 -12.56 -12.80 -13.24
CA GLY A 17 -13.80 -12.70 -14.02
C GLY A 17 -13.72 -11.67 -15.14
N VAL A 18 -13.25 -10.46 -14.84
CA VAL A 18 -13.09 -9.39 -15.83
C VAL A 18 -12.10 -9.78 -16.92
N LEU A 19 -10.91 -10.26 -16.55
CA LEU A 19 -9.86 -10.63 -17.51
C LEU A 19 -10.28 -11.81 -18.38
N LEU A 20 -10.95 -12.81 -17.84
CA LEU A 20 -11.48 -13.94 -18.60
C LEU A 20 -12.58 -13.51 -19.57
N GLN A 21 -13.48 -12.59 -19.20
CA GLN A 21 -14.48 -12.06 -20.12
C GLN A 21 -13.81 -11.30 -21.28
N LYS A 22 -12.80 -10.47 -20.99
CA LYS A 22 -12.02 -9.79 -22.04
C LYS A 22 -11.30 -10.78 -22.96
N ALA A 23 -10.88 -11.93 -22.44
CA ALA A 23 -10.30 -13.03 -23.23
C ALA A 23 -11.35 -13.90 -23.96
N GLY A 24 -12.64 -13.54 -23.95
CA GLY A 24 -13.70 -14.21 -24.70
C GLY A 24 -14.32 -15.41 -23.98
N PHE A 25 -14.13 -15.59 -22.70
CA PHE A 25 -14.80 -16.62 -21.91
C PHE A 25 -16.14 -16.07 -21.35
N THR A 26 -17.09 -16.96 -21.11
CA THR A 26 -18.26 -16.68 -20.27
C THR A 26 -17.89 -16.98 -18.83
N THR A 27 -18.04 -16.01 -17.90
CA THR A 27 -17.71 -16.22 -16.50
C THR A 27 -18.95 -16.18 -15.60
N GLU A 28 -18.92 -16.95 -14.56
CA GLU A 28 -19.96 -17.00 -13.54
C GLU A 28 -19.29 -17.04 -12.17
N ILE A 29 -19.61 -16.06 -11.30
CA ILE A 29 -18.99 -15.94 -9.97
C ILE A 29 -20.01 -16.33 -8.91
N TYR A 30 -19.66 -17.29 -8.05
CA TYR A 30 -20.45 -17.70 -6.90
C TYR A 30 -19.84 -17.11 -5.62
N GLU A 31 -20.58 -16.23 -4.96
CA GLU A 31 -20.21 -15.60 -3.70
C GLU A 31 -21.19 -16.03 -2.60
N LYS A 32 -20.66 -16.43 -1.44
CA LYS A 32 -21.50 -16.86 -0.31
C LYS A 32 -22.16 -15.72 0.44
N ASN A 33 -21.57 -14.53 0.39
CA ASN A 33 -22.08 -13.33 1.05
C ASN A 33 -23.04 -12.58 0.12
N ALA A 34 -23.91 -11.76 0.69
CA ALA A 34 -24.87 -10.96 -0.07
C ALA A 34 -24.20 -9.90 -0.97
N LEU A 35 -22.99 -9.46 -0.63
CA LEU A 35 -22.21 -8.49 -1.39
C LEU A 35 -20.84 -9.06 -1.75
N PRO A 36 -20.35 -8.85 -2.99
CA PRO A 36 -18.99 -9.15 -3.37
C PRO A 36 -18.01 -8.17 -2.71
N GLY A 37 -16.70 -8.48 -2.82
CA GLY A 37 -15.61 -7.64 -2.31
C GLY A 37 -14.67 -8.38 -1.37
N GLY A 38 -15.11 -9.46 -0.75
CA GLY A 38 -14.29 -10.21 0.20
C GLY A 38 -13.88 -9.34 1.39
N GLN A 39 -12.59 -9.16 1.62
CA GLN A 39 -12.08 -8.26 2.68
C GLN A 39 -12.27 -6.77 2.35
N CYS A 40 -12.44 -6.42 1.07
CA CYS A 40 -12.66 -5.04 0.62
C CYS A 40 -14.14 -4.67 0.65
N THR A 41 -14.83 -5.07 1.70
CA THR A 41 -16.25 -4.73 1.94
C THR A 41 -16.38 -3.63 2.96
N GLY A 42 -17.49 -2.90 2.86
CA GLY A 42 -17.91 -1.92 3.85
C GLY A 42 -19.39 -2.05 4.16
N TRP A 43 -19.86 -1.34 5.17
CA TRP A 43 -21.26 -1.33 5.57
C TRP A 43 -21.71 0.06 6.02
N LYS A 44 -23.01 0.28 5.99
CA LYS A 44 -23.60 1.50 6.53
C LYS A 44 -24.08 1.29 7.96
N ARG A 45 -23.73 2.22 8.84
CA ARG A 45 -24.23 2.27 10.22
C ARG A 45 -24.47 3.71 10.65
N GLU A 46 -25.65 4.00 11.13
CA GLU A 46 -26.05 5.32 11.66
C GLU A 46 -25.72 6.50 10.72
N GLY A 47 -25.91 6.29 9.40
CA GLY A 47 -25.61 7.31 8.38
C GLY A 47 -24.16 7.37 7.90
N TYR A 48 -23.25 6.63 8.53
CA TYR A 48 -21.84 6.53 8.14
C TYR A 48 -21.60 5.29 7.29
N PHE A 49 -20.70 5.43 6.31
CA PHE A 49 -20.14 4.27 5.60
C PHE A 49 -18.84 3.87 6.31
N ILE A 50 -18.78 2.62 6.77
CA ILE A 50 -17.61 2.06 7.45
C ILE A 50 -16.91 1.15 6.46
N ASP A 51 -15.67 1.48 6.14
CA ASP A 51 -14.77 0.65 5.36
C ASP A 51 -14.07 -0.35 6.29
N ASN A 52 -14.01 -1.62 5.89
CA ASN A 52 -13.50 -2.67 6.77
C ASN A 52 -11.97 -2.84 6.69
N CYS A 53 -11.37 -2.61 5.53
CA CYS A 53 -10.01 -3.06 5.30
C CYS A 53 -9.14 -2.06 4.55
N ILE A 54 -9.66 -1.38 3.53
CA ILE A 54 -8.86 -0.56 2.64
C ILE A 54 -8.70 0.84 3.20
N HIS A 55 -7.46 1.19 3.61
CA HIS A 55 -7.10 2.54 4.02
C HIS A 55 -6.58 3.39 2.85
N TRP A 56 -5.95 2.75 1.85
CA TRP A 56 -5.42 3.39 0.64
C TRP A 56 -5.33 2.38 -0.50
N LEU A 57 -5.30 2.89 -1.72
CA LEU A 57 -5.05 2.09 -2.92
C LEU A 57 -3.63 2.36 -3.42
N THR A 58 -2.81 1.32 -3.48
CA THR A 58 -1.46 1.39 -4.04
C THR A 58 -1.53 1.35 -5.57
N GLY A 59 -0.64 2.12 -6.24
CA GLY A 59 -0.50 2.08 -7.70
C GLY A 59 -1.45 3.00 -8.44
N THR A 60 -1.96 4.05 -7.79
CA THR A 60 -2.82 5.06 -8.46
C THR A 60 -2.06 6.08 -9.29
N ARG A 61 -0.71 6.08 -9.22
CA ARG A 61 0.12 7.01 -10.01
C ARG A 61 0.05 6.68 -11.50
N PRO A 62 -0.38 7.62 -12.37
CA PRO A 62 -0.44 7.42 -13.80
C PRO A 62 0.89 6.92 -14.40
N GLY A 63 0.81 5.98 -15.33
CA GLY A 63 1.97 5.38 -16.00
C GLY A 63 2.70 4.29 -15.19
N SER A 64 2.23 3.93 -13.99
CA SER A 64 2.73 2.76 -13.28
C SER A 64 2.04 1.48 -13.78
N ALA A 65 2.73 0.34 -13.72
CA ALA A 65 2.17 -0.95 -14.13
C ALA A 65 0.88 -1.32 -13.37
N LEU A 66 0.81 -0.97 -12.07
CA LEU A 66 -0.41 -1.15 -11.28
C LEU A 66 -1.54 -0.22 -11.74
N HIS A 67 -1.25 1.03 -12.08
CA HIS A 67 -2.25 1.96 -12.59
C HIS A 67 -2.88 1.44 -13.90
N GLU A 68 -2.05 0.94 -14.81
CA GLU A 68 -2.55 0.35 -16.06
C GLU A 68 -3.42 -0.89 -15.78
N LEU A 69 -3.01 -1.74 -14.84
CA LEU A 69 -3.79 -2.90 -14.43
C LEU A 69 -5.14 -2.49 -13.82
N TRP A 70 -5.15 -1.48 -12.93
CA TRP A 70 -6.39 -0.98 -12.34
C TRP A 70 -7.35 -0.42 -13.40
N ASN A 71 -6.83 0.29 -14.40
CA ASN A 71 -7.64 0.75 -15.54
C ASN A 71 -8.12 -0.43 -16.37
N GLU A 72 -7.26 -1.40 -16.65
CA GLU A 72 -7.61 -2.57 -17.44
C GLU A 72 -8.78 -3.36 -16.83
N ILE A 73 -8.78 -3.55 -15.54
CA ILE A 73 -9.87 -4.26 -14.84
C ILE A 73 -11.06 -3.37 -14.48
N GLY A 74 -11.00 -2.07 -14.78
CA GLY A 74 -12.07 -1.12 -14.53
C GLY A 74 -12.15 -0.62 -13.07
N ALA A 75 -11.13 -0.86 -12.25
CA ALA A 75 -11.08 -0.38 -10.86
C ALA A 75 -10.84 1.13 -10.77
N LEU A 76 -10.14 1.72 -11.75
CA LEU A 76 -9.95 3.16 -11.94
C LEU A 76 -10.62 3.61 -13.24
N GLY A 77 -11.89 3.21 -13.46
CA GLY A 77 -12.65 3.59 -14.65
C GLY A 77 -13.36 4.94 -14.50
N ASP A 78 -14.13 5.28 -15.54
CA ASP A 78 -14.97 6.50 -15.54
C ASP A 78 -15.87 6.56 -14.31
N GLY A 79 -15.87 7.71 -13.63
CA GLY A 79 -16.69 7.94 -12.43
C GLY A 79 -16.02 7.52 -11.12
N VAL A 80 -14.78 7.02 -11.13
CA VAL A 80 -13.98 6.78 -9.92
C VAL A 80 -13.18 8.03 -9.59
N GLU A 81 -13.51 8.67 -8.48
CA GLU A 81 -12.79 9.82 -7.97
C GLU A 81 -11.69 9.37 -7.00
N LEU A 82 -10.46 9.77 -7.27
CA LEU A 82 -9.32 9.52 -6.39
C LEU A 82 -9.15 10.69 -5.43
N TYR A 83 -9.31 10.43 -4.16
CA TYR A 83 -9.06 11.41 -3.12
C TYR A 83 -7.65 11.28 -2.56
N GLU A 84 -6.79 12.23 -2.91
CA GLU A 84 -5.40 12.29 -2.43
C GLU A 84 -5.30 13.20 -1.20
N LYS A 85 -5.12 12.59 -0.03
CA LYS A 85 -4.93 13.34 1.22
C LYS A 85 -3.52 13.93 1.28
N GLU A 86 -3.40 15.17 1.78
CA GLU A 86 -2.10 15.77 2.09
C GLU A 86 -1.48 15.15 3.36
N MET A 87 -2.31 14.74 4.29
CA MET A 87 -1.95 14.15 5.57
C MET A 87 -2.28 12.65 5.56
N PHE A 88 -1.30 11.82 5.86
CA PHE A 88 -1.52 10.39 6.05
C PHE A 88 -2.02 10.08 7.46
N PHE A 89 -1.33 10.63 8.47
CA PHE A 89 -1.55 10.28 9.86
C PHE A 89 -1.05 11.38 10.80
N SER A 90 -1.69 11.53 11.97
CA SER A 90 -1.21 12.41 13.03
C SER A 90 -1.28 11.71 14.39
N SER A 91 -0.21 11.83 15.16
CA SER A 91 -0.16 11.37 16.55
C SER A 91 0.00 12.55 17.51
N LYS A 92 -0.59 12.44 18.70
CA LYS A 92 -0.53 13.46 19.75
C LYS A 92 0.01 12.90 21.06
N LEU A 93 0.93 13.61 21.67
CA LEU A 93 1.47 13.28 22.98
C LEU A 93 1.79 14.58 23.76
N ASN A 94 1.30 14.70 24.98
CA ASN A 94 1.59 15.84 25.89
C ASN A 94 1.36 17.23 25.24
N GLY A 95 0.29 17.37 24.46
CA GLY A 95 -0.06 18.61 23.78
C GLY A 95 0.70 18.89 22.47
N GLN A 96 1.73 18.13 22.15
CA GLN A 96 2.44 18.20 20.88
C GLN A 96 1.78 17.28 19.85
N THR A 97 1.92 17.64 18.57
CA THR A 97 1.41 16.85 17.44
C THR A 97 2.54 16.63 16.45
N LEU A 98 2.68 15.41 15.96
CA LEU A 98 3.51 15.08 14.80
C LEU A 98 2.61 14.53 13.70
N THR A 99 2.78 15.04 12.49
CA THR A 99 2.00 14.62 11.33
C THR A 99 2.89 14.00 10.26
N PHE A 100 2.52 12.82 9.79
CA PHE A 100 3.11 12.24 8.59
C PHE A 100 2.36 12.76 7.37
N TRP A 101 3.05 13.63 6.64
CA TRP A 101 2.53 14.29 5.45
C TRP A 101 2.87 13.51 4.19
N ARG A 102 2.08 13.70 3.14
CA ARG A 102 2.43 13.25 1.79
C ARG A 102 3.74 13.92 1.30
N ASP A 103 3.93 15.20 1.64
CA ASP A 103 5.22 15.86 1.50
C ASP A 103 6.18 15.38 2.60
N LYS A 104 7.06 14.45 2.25
CA LYS A 104 8.06 13.89 3.16
C LYS A 104 9.01 14.92 3.74
N GLU A 105 9.31 16.01 3.01
CA GLU A 105 10.17 17.08 3.52
C GLU A 105 9.45 17.90 4.61
N LYS A 106 8.12 18.01 4.53
CA LYS A 106 7.33 18.60 5.61
C LYS A 106 7.36 17.70 6.86
N THR A 107 7.19 16.40 6.70
CA THR A 107 7.37 15.43 7.80
C THR A 107 8.76 15.52 8.41
N ARG A 108 9.80 15.55 7.57
CA ARG A 108 11.18 15.68 8.00
C ARG A 108 11.40 16.93 8.86
N ARG A 109 10.90 18.10 8.42
CA ARG A 109 11.02 19.36 9.18
C ARG A 109 10.35 19.27 10.54
N GLU A 110 9.10 18.76 10.62
CA GLU A 110 8.40 18.60 11.89
C GLU A 110 9.14 17.63 12.85
N MET A 111 9.70 16.54 12.34
CA MET A 111 10.50 15.62 13.15
C MET A 111 11.78 16.29 13.67
N LEU A 112 12.48 17.08 12.85
CA LEU A 112 13.69 17.81 13.25
C LEU A 112 13.40 18.94 14.25
N GLU A 113 12.26 19.60 14.14
CA GLU A 113 11.82 20.59 15.13
C GLU A 113 11.54 19.96 16.48
N LEU A 114 11.03 18.73 16.50
CA LEU A 114 10.79 17.97 17.75
C LEU A 114 12.07 17.39 18.35
N SER A 115 12.98 16.91 17.51
CA SER A 115 14.18 16.17 17.93
C SER A 115 15.37 16.42 17.01
N PRO A 116 16.06 17.56 17.15
CA PRO A 116 17.29 17.82 16.39
C PRO A 116 18.37 16.77 16.62
N GLU A 117 18.40 16.14 17.79
CA GLU A 117 19.33 15.10 18.16
C GLU A 117 19.11 13.76 17.42
N ASP A 118 17.97 13.58 16.76
CA ASP A 118 17.65 12.42 15.94
C ASP A 118 17.89 12.66 14.44
N GLU A 119 18.59 13.75 14.08
CA GLU A 119 18.77 14.19 12.68
C GLU A 119 19.28 13.08 11.76
N GLU A 120 20.25 12.29 12.21
CA GLU A 120 20.84 11.22 11.42
C GLU A 120 19.78 10.16 11.08
N GLU A 121 19.01 9.70 12.08
CA GLU A 121 18.00 8.66 11.90
C GLU A 121 16.78 9.19 11.12
N ILE A 122 16.39 10.45 11.34
CA ILE A 122 15.34 11.12 10.55
C ILE A 122 15.74 11.20 9.07
N ASN A 123 16.93 11.66 8.76
CA ASN A 123 17.41 11.75 7.39
C ASN A 123 17.52 10.37 6.72
N LYS A 124 17.90 9.35 7.48
CA LYS A 124 17.96 7.97 7.03
C LYS A 124 16.56 7.43 6.71
N LEU A 125 15.59 7.65 7.58
CA LEU A 125 14.20 7.27 7.34
C LEU A 125 13.66 7.92 6.06
N ILE A 126 13.80 9.23 5.89
CA ILE A 126 13.35 9.97 4.71
C ILE A 126 14.04 9.49 3.43
N LYS A 127 15.33 9.17 3.49
CA LYS A 127 16.06 8.55 2.37
C LYS A 127 15.40 7.24 1.94
N TYR A 128 15.06 6.36 2.88
CA TYR A 128 14.45 5.07 2.56
C TYR A 128 12.99 5.20 2.09
N VAL A 129 12.25 6.16 2.63
CA VAL A 129 10.92 6.54 2.09
C VAL A 129 11.05 6.98 0.63
N THR A 130 12.04 7.83 0.33
CA THR A 130 12.31 8.29 -1.06
C THR A 130 12.67 7.12 -2.00
N MET A 131 13.46 6.16 -1.51
CA MET A 131 13.78 4.96 -2.29
C MET A 131 12.52 4.10 -2.53
N ALA A 132 11.66 3.96 -1.52
CA ALA A 132 10.42 3.21 -1.63
C ALA A 132 9.44 3.83 -2.66
N GLU A 133 9.43 5.14 -2.82
CA GLU A 133 8.61 5.83 -3.84
C GLU A 133 8.96 5.46 -5.28
N THR A 134 10.19 5.02 -5.53
CA THR A 134 10.65 4.61 -6.87
C THR A 134 10.40 3.14 -7.16
N MET A 135 9.92 2.39 -6.18
CA MET A 135 9.68 0.96 -6.35
C MET A 135 8.47 0.70 -7.23
N THR A 136 8.61 -0.27 -8.11
CA THR A 136 7.52 -0.76 -8.94
C THR A 136 7.15 -2.17 -8.53
N VAL A 137 5.84 -2.41 -8.38
CA VAL A 137 5.34 -3.77 -8.16
C VAL A 137 5.25 -4.47 -9.52
N PRO A 138 5.95 -5.60 -9.72
CA PRO A 138 5.85 -6.33 -10.98
C PRO A 138 4.46 -6.99 -11.07
N VAL A 139 3.73 -6.73 -12.13
CA VAL A 139 2.38 -7.26 -12.37
C VAL A 139 2.26 -8.02 -13.68
N GLU A 140 3.35 -8.09 -14.46
CA GLU A 140 3.32 -8.59 -15.84
C GLU A 140 3.22 -10.12 -15.92
N LYS A 141 3.87 -10.82 -14.98
CA LYS A 141 3.90 -12.27 -14.94
C LYS A 141 3.88 -12.82 -13.50
N PRO A 142 3.12 -13.88 -13.23
CA PRO A 142 3.25 -14.61 -11.96
C PRO A 142 4.60 -15.33 -11.90
N PHE A 143 5.11 -15.56 -10.67
CA PHE A 143 6.45 -16.12 -10.45
C PHE A 143 6.67 -17.48 -11.12
N ASP A 144 5.66 -18.32 -11.15
CA ASP A 144 5.68 -19.66 -11.79
C ASP A 144 5.76 -19.63 -13.32
N ALA A 145 5.40 -18.49 -13.93
CA ALA A 145 5.51 -18.26 -15.38
C ALA A 145 6.77 -17.47 -15.78
N MET A 146 7.63 -17.09 -14.82
CA MET A 146 8.85 -16.33 -15.10
C MET A 146 9.97 -17.22 -15.61
N ASN A 147 10.67 -16.76 -16.65
CA ASN A 147 11.91 -17.35 -17.13
C ASN A 147 13.13 -16.72 -16.42
N PRO A 148 14.37 -17.25 -16.59
CA PRO A 148 15.55 -16.71 -15.94
C PRO A 148 15.83 -15.23 -16.22
N ILE A 149 15.49 -14.72 -17.41
CA ILE A 149 15.66 -13.30 -17.78
C ILE A 149 14.66 -12.44 -17.01
N ASP A 150 13.43 -12.92 -16.81
CA ASP A 150 12.42 -12.23 -16.03
C ASP A 150 12.86 -12.11 -14.57
N PHE A 151 13.47 -13.15 -13.98
CA PHE A 151 14.05 -13.10 -12.63
C PHE A 151 15.21 -12.11 -12.51
N ILE A 152 16.07 -12.01 -13.52
CA ILE A 152 17.17 -11.03 -13.53
C ILE A 152 16.58 -9.61 -13.56
N LYS A 153 15.60 -9.34 -14.43
CA LYS A 153 14.92 -8.04 -14.51
C LYS A 153 14.22 -7.68 -13.17
N LEU A 154 13.52 -8.65 -12.57
CA LEU A 154 12.90 -8.50 -11.27
C LEU A 154 13.94 -8.16 -10.19
N GLY A 155 15.04 -8.90 -10.12
CA GLY A 155 16.14 -8.63 -9.19
C GLY A 155 16.72 -7.22 -9.36
N MET A 156 16.86 -6.76 -10.60
CA MET A 156 17.33 -5.40 -10.89
C MET A 156 16.31 -4.33 -10.45
N SER A 157 15.02 -4.54 -10.69
CA SER A 157 13.94 -3.61 -10.27
C SER A 157 13.79 -3.56 -8.75
N MET A 158 14.09 -4.65 -8.05
CA MET A 158 14.00 -4.75 -6.59
C MET A 158 15.30 -4.39 -5.86
N LYS A 159 16.33 -3.92 -6.56
CA LYS A 159 17.64 -3.58 -5.94
C LYS A 159 17.50 -2.57 -4.79
N GLU A 160 16.69 -1.54 -4.97
CA GLU A 160 16.48 -0.53 -3.93
C GLU A 160 15.68 -1.10 -2.76
N MET A 161 14.69 -1.96 -3.02
CA MET A 161 13.97 -2.71 -1.99
C MET A 161 14.93 -3.55 -1.15
N GLY A 162 15.90 -4.21 -1.79
CA GLY A 162 16.92 -5.00 -1.09
C GLY A 162 17.73 -4.19 -0.07
N LYS A 163 18.00 -2.90 -0.34
CA LYS A 163 18.65 -2.00 0.62
C LYS A 163 17.72 -1.67 1.81
N VAL A 164 16.44 -1.38 1.53
CA VAL A 164 15.44 -1.13 2.58
C VAL A 164 15.27 -2.36 3.45
N MET A 165 15.12 -3.55 2.85
CA MET A 165 14.99 -4.81 3.56
C MET A 165 16.24 -5.17 4.39
N LYS A 166 17.42 -4.85 3.90
CA LYS A 166 18.66 -5.06 4.66
C LYS A 166 18.71 -4.18 5.92
N GLU A 167 18.20 -2.98 5.84
CA GLU A 167 18.22 -2.01 6.96
C GLU A 167 17.10 -2.27 7.99
N TYR A 168 15.90 -2.58 7.51
CA TYR A 168 14.70 -2.63 8.35
C TYR A 168 14.02 -4.01 8.40
N GLY A 169 14.34 -4.91 7.48
CA GLY A 169 13.59 -6.16 7.32
C GLY A 169 13.72 -7.18 8.45
N ASN A 170 14.70 -7.02 9.34
CA ASN A 170 14.89 -7.88 10.51
C ASN A 170 14.47 -7.18 11.82
N GLN A 171 13.81 -6.04 11.74
CA GLN A 171 13.36 -5.27 12.88
C GLN A 171 11.84 -5.23 12.91
N ASP A 172 11.28 -5.33 14.08
CA ASP A 172 9.88 -4.99 14.27
C ASP A 172 9.69 -3.46 14.38
N ILE A 173 8.43 -3.03 14.42
CA ILE A 173 8.11 -1.61 14.43
C ILE A 173 8.51 -0.94 15.75
N ASP A 174 8.50 -1.68 16.86
CA ASP A 174 8.90 -1.16 18.15
C ASP A 174 10.41 -0.95 18.20
N GLU A 175 11.21 -1.88 17.64
CA GLU A 175 12.65 -1.72 17.48
C GLU A 175 13.00 -0.54 16.57
N LEU A 176 12.25 -0.33 15.47
CA LEU A 176 12.41 0.86 14.64
C LEU A 176 12.10 2.13 15.44
N ALA A 177 11.01 2.17 16.17
CA ALA A 177 10.63 3.32 16.99
C ALA A 177 11.69 3.66 18.04
N MET A 178 12.33 2.64 18.63
CA MET A 178 13.38 2.83 19.66
C MET A 178 14.69 3.44 19.11
N ARG A 179 14.86 3.54 17.78
CA ARG A 179 15.99 4.29 17.19
C ARG A 179 15.90 5.80 17.43
N PHE A 180 14.69 6.32 17.63
CA PHE A 180 14.45 7.73 17.90
C PHE A 180 14.44 8.01 19.40
N ARG A 181 14.92 9.18 19.82
CA ARG A 181 14.96 9.61 21.22
C ARG A 181 13.63 10.23 21.66
N HIS A 182 13.00 11.00 20.77
CA HIS A 182 11.80 11.75 21.11
C HIS A 182 10.56 10.85 21.24
N PRO A 183 9.84 10.87 22.39
CA PRO A 183 8.74 9.95 22.67
C PRO A 183 7.55 10.11 21.70
N LEU A 184 7.27 11.31 21.20
CA LEU A 184 6.20 11.52 20.21
C LEU A 184 6.55 10.90 18.85
N ILE A 185 7.83 10.92 18.42
CA ILE A 185 8.28 10.28 17.20
C ILE A 185 8.11 8.76 17.33
N ARG A 186 8.56 8.17 18.44
CA ARG A 186 8.35 6.74 18.71
C ARG A 186 6.89 6.37 18.63
N ARG A 187 6.05 7.12 19.34
CA ARG A 187 4.61 6.89 19.34
C ARG A 187 4.00 7.02 17.96
N ALA A 188 4.35 8.04 17.18
CA ALA A 188 3.81 8.23 15.83
C ALA A 188 4.12 7.05 14.91
N ILE A 189 5.32 6.45 15.04
CA ILE A 189 5.72 5.27 14.26
C ILE A 189 4.87 4.06 14.67
N THR A 190 4.73 3.78 15.97
CA THR A 190 3.96 2.63 16.45
C THR A 190 2.45 2.79 16.29
N ASP A 191 1.92 4.01 16.39
CA ASP A 191 0.50 4.29 16.14
C ASP A 191 0.15 4.15 14.65
N TYR A 192 1.09 4.49 13.73
CA TYR A 192 0.90 4.38 12.28
C TYR A 192 0.98 2.94 11.79
N MET A 193 1.89 2.15 12.36
CA MET A 193 2.07 0.72 12.08
C MET A 193 2.06 -0.06 13.39
N PRO A 194 0.89 -0.37 13.96
CA PRO A 194 0.84 -1.07 15.25
C PRO A 194 1.47 -2.46 15.14
N SER A 195 2.24 -2.82 16.18
CA SER A 195 2.84 -4.14 16.31
C SER A 195 1.78 -5.22 16.44
N GLY A 196 1.98 -6.37 15.80
CA GLY A 196 1.11 -7.55 15.94
C GLY A 196 0.14 -7.82 14.78
N TYR A 197 0.37 -7.23 13.61
CA TYR A 197 -0.30 -7.59 12.36
C TYR A 197 0.64 -8.31 11.41
#